data_a9a65a3b617d8bec73af67afd2d667b1
#
_entry.id   a9a65a3b617d8bec73af67afd2d667b1
#
_cell.length_a   1.000
_cell.length_b   1.000
_cell.length_c   1.000
_cell.angle_alpha   90.00
_cell.angle_beta   90.00
_cell.angle_gamma   90.00
#
_symmetry.space_group_name_H-M   'P 1'
#
loop_
_entity.id
_entity.type
_entity.pdbx_description
1 polymer ?
#
loop_
_entity_poly.entity_id
_entity_poly.type
_entity_poly.pdbx_seq_one_letter_code
_entity_poly.pdbx_strand_id
1 'polypeptide(L)'
;RSESQNINPVPGKKLDHGGMVINPVPHEISIDDSSFLPLEGGFRIKDRRKVFADELDFIRSGSTGKTLLIDFGSKTASRHGVKPCTGAYVLDITRKGIAIHGYDEKGAFYGIQTLKQILESDYASNGKLPYMHVNDWPDLGYRGVVEGFYGTPWSHEVRLSLIDFYGRYKMNCYLYGPKDDPYHSSPDWRLPYPEDK
;
A
#
# COMPACT_ATOMS: atom_id res chain seq x y z
N ARG A 1 7.61 0.93 31.83
CA ARG A 1 7.20 1.66 30.59
C ARG A 1 8.21 1.24 29.54
N SER A 2 7.80 0.41 28.58
CA SER A 2 8.61 0.12 27.39
C SER A 2 8.66 1.39 26.54
N GLU A 3 9.83 1.83 26.19
CA GLU A 3 9.98 2.92 25.22
C GLU A 3 9.68 2.35 23.84
N SER A 4 8.71 2.95 23.14
CA SER A 4 8.50 2.67 21.72
C SER A 4 9.77 3.06 20.96
N GLN A 5 10.33 2.14 20.19
CA GLN A 5 11.49 2.47 19.36
C GLN A 5 11.02 3.32 18.19
N ASN A 6 11.42 4.59 18.18
CA ASN A 6 11.31 5.42 16.98
C ASN A 6 12.41 5.01 16.01
N ILE A 7 11.99 4.33 14.94
CA ILE A 7 12.89 3.97 13.86
C ILE A 7 12.87 5.13 12.86
N ASN A 8 13.94 5.90 12.81
CA ASN A 8 14.10 6.93 11.78
C ASN A 8 14.49 6.27 10.46
N PRO A 9 13.62 6.25 9.44
CA PRO A 9 13.96 5.66 8.16
C PRO A 9 15.11 6.42 7.49
N VAL A 10 16.04 5.67 6.92
CA VAL A 10 17.10 6.26 6.09
C VAL A 10 16.68 6.08 4.63
N PRO A 11 16.58 7.16 3.82
CA PRO A 11 16.22 7.06 2.42
C PRO A 11 17.07 6.00 1.69
N GLY A 12 16.40 5.18 0.87
CA GLY A 12 17.03 4.11 0.10
C GLY A 12 17.39 2.84 0.89
N LYS A 13 17.12 2.77 2.20
CA LYS A 13 17.26 1.54 2.97
C LYS A 13 15.91 0.85 3.15
N LYS A 14 15.97 -0.47 3.21
CA LYS A 14 14.87 -1.37 3.47
C LYS A 14 14.64 -1.41 4.99
N LEU A 15 13.39 -1.25 5.45
CA LEU A 15 13.07 -1.55 6.83
C LEU A 15 13.00 -3.07 6.98
N ASP A 16 13.86 -3.62 7.84
CA ASP A 16 13.81 -5.01 8.26
C ASP A 16 13.78 -5.04 9.80
N HIS A 17 12.63 -5.38 10.37
CA HIS A 17 12.43 -5.46 11.81
C HIS A 17 11.53 -6.67 12.12
N GLY A 18 12.08 -7.67 12.80
CA GLY A 18 11.37 -8.90 13.12
C GLY A 18 10.81 -9.61 11.88
N GLY A 19 11.61 -9.70 10.80
CA GLY A 19 11.18 -10.25 9.51
C GLY A 19 10.19 -9.37 8.76
N MET A 20 9.84 -8.19 9.29
CA MET A 20 8.96 -7.24 8.62
C MET A 20 9.75 -6.41 7.61
N VAL A 21 9.34 -6.50 6.35
CA VAL A 21 9.96 -5.74 5.26
C VAL A 21 8.92 -4.79 4.69
N ILE A 22 9.08 -3.48 4.93
CA ILE A 22 8.24 -2.45 4.33
C ILE A 22 9.04 -1.71 3.26
N ASN A 23 8.54 -1.75 2.03
CA ASN A 23 9.16 -1.11 0.87
C ASN A 23 8.08 -0.46 -0.03
N PRO A 24 8.14 0.84 -0.34
CA PRO A 24 9.09 1.84 0.17
C PRO A 24 9.03 1.99 1.68
N VAL A 25 10.18 2.37 2.28
CA VAL A 25 10.24 2.63 3.73
C VAL A 25 9.42 3.86 4.06
N PRO A 26 8.49 3.79 5.04
CA PRO A 26 7.71 4.95 5.46
C PRO A 26 8.59 6.07 6.03
N HIS A 27 8.12 7.31 5.91
CA HIS A 27 8.83 8.47 6.48
C HIS A 27 8.95 8.41 8.00
N GLU A 28 7.88 8.00 8.67
CA GLU A 28 7.84 7.90 10.11
C GLU A 28 7.26 6.54 10.50
N ILE A 29 7.95 5.84 11.38
CA ILE A 29 7.50 4.55 11.90
C ILE A 29 7.95 4.41 13.36
N SER A 30 7.03 3.96 14.22
CA SER A 30 7.34 3.53 15.57
C SER A 30 6.76 2.16 15.84
N ILE A 31 7.51 1.30 16.51
CA ILE A 31 7.14 -0.08 16.83
C ILE A 31 7.32 -0.30 18.34
N ASP A 32 6.28 -0.82 18.99
CA ASP A 32 6.32 -1.27 20.38
C ASP A 32 6.33 -2.80 20.40
N ASP A 33 7.50 -3.38 20.56
CA ASP A 33 7.73 -4.83 20.62
C ASP A 33 7.29 -5.47 21.93
N SER A 34 6.83 -4.68 22.89
CA SER A 34 6.34 -5.19 24.18
C SER A 34 4.83 -5.43 24.18
N SER A 35 4.10 -4.87 23.22
CA SER A 35 2.65 -4.91 23.11
C SER A 35 2.22 -5.44 21.77
N PHE A 36 1.25 -6.37 21.76
CA PHE A 36 0.86 -7.06 20.53
C PHE A 36 -0.66 -7.10 20.34
N LEU A 37 -1.07 -7.00 19.10
CA LEU A 37 -2.42 -7.28 18.61
C LEU A 37 -2.49 -8.73 18.14
N PRO A 38 -3.25 -9.64 18.80
CA PRO A 38 -3.43 -11.00 18.30
C PRO A 38 -4.26 -11.01 17.02
N LEU A 39 -3.89 -11.85 16.04
CA LEU A 39 -4.60 -12.00 14.76
C LEU A 39 -5.74 -13.01 14.83
N GLU A 40 -5.73 -13.88 15.83
CA GLU A 40 -6.75 -14.90 16.05
C GLU A 40 -8.17 -14.29 16.06
N GLY A 41 -9.13 -14.99 15.47
CA GLY A 41 -10.53 -14.59 15.41
C GLY A 41 -10.87 -13.50 14.39
N GLY A 42 -9.89 -12.99 13.65
CA GLY A 42 -10.10 -12.02 12.58
C GLY A 42 -10.54 -10.63 13.07
N PHE A 43 -11.04 -9.82 12.13
CA PHE A 43 -11.38 -8.43 12.35
C PHE A 43 -12.81 -8.11 11.88
N ARG A 44 -13.47 -7.18 12.56
CA ARG A 44 -14.64 -6.50 12.01
C ARG A 44 -14.15 -5.44 11.02
N ILE A 45 -14.36 -5.68 9.74
CA ILE A 45 -13.96 -4.75 8.68
C ILE A 45 -14.93 -3.57 8.62
N LYS A 46 -14.39 -2.35 8.66
CA LYS A 46 -15.13 -1.08 8.53
C LYS A 46 -14.47 -0.22 7.47
N ASP A 47 -14.72 -0.55 6.22
CA ASP A 47 -14.44 0.36 5.10
C ASP A 47 -15.55 1.40 5.03
N ARG A 48 -15.30 2.61 5.51
CA ARG A 48 -16.31 3.68 5.60
C ARG A 48 -16.79 4.18 4.25
N ARG A 49 -15.97 4.05 3.22
CA ARG A 49 -16.29 4.51 1.88
C ARG A 49 -16.77 3.40 0.96
N LYS A 50 -16.60 2.14 1.36
CA LYS A 50 -16.99 0.93 0.62
C LYS A 50 -16.34 0.83 -0.77
N VAL A 51 -15.06 1.19 -0.86
CA VAL A 51 -14.30 1.19 -2.12
C VAL A 51 -13.16 0.19 -2.17
N PHE A 52 -12.84 -0.48 -1.05
CA PHE A 52 -11.68 -1.37 -0.93
C PHE A 52 -12.05 -2.85 -0.70
N ALA A 53 -13.22 -3.28 -1.17
CA ALA A 53 -13.66 -4.67 -0.93
C ALA A 53 -12.67 -5.70 -1.47
N ASP A 54 -12.18 -5.49 -2.69
CA ASP A 54 -11.24 -6.41 -3.36
C ASP A 54 -9.84 -6.34 -2.73
N GLU A 55 -9.40 -5.14 -2.32
CA GLU A 55 -8.11 -4.94 -1.67
C GLU A 55 -8.03 -5.54 -0.26
N LEU A 56 -9.17 -5.84 0.36
CA LEU A 56 -9.29 -6.35 1.73
C LEU A 56 -9.61 -7.84 1.81
N ASP A 57 -9.67 -8.56 0.70
CA ASP A 57 -9.98 -9.98 0.63
C ASP A 57 -8.97 -10.86 1.40
N PHE A 58 -7.71 -10.38 1.55
CA PHE A 58 -6.65 -11.04 2.31
C PHE A 58 -6.88 -11.00 3.84
N ILE A 59 -7.83 -10.19 4.33
CA ILE A 59 -8.13 -10.06 5.75
C ILE A 59 -9.24 -11.02 6.15
N ARG A 60 -8.95 -11.88 7.12
CA ARG A 60 -9.98 -12.75 7.71
C ARG A 60 -11.00 -11.90 8.47
N SER A 61 -12.23 -11.89 7.97
CA SER A 61 -13.37 -11.30 8.68
C SER A 61 -13.71 -12.10 9.94
N GLY A 62 -14.08 -11.39 11.01
CA GLY A 62 -14.43 -12.01 12.28
C GLY A 62 -15.32 -11.12 13.15
N SER A 63 -15.89 -11.74 14.19
CA SER A 63 -16.80 -11.08 15.15
C SER A 63 -16.10 -10.68 16.46
N THR A 64 -14.79 -10.79 16.54
CA THR A 64 -14.00 -10.36 17.72
C THR A 64 -14.15 -8.86 17.93
N GLY A 65 -13.89 -8.37 19.13
CA GLY A 65 -13.95 -6.93 19.43
C GLY A 65 -12.94 -6.04 18.65
N LYS A 66 -12.07 -6.66 17.84
CA LYS A 66 -11.04 -5.96 17.04
C LYS A 66 -11.63 -5.45 15.73
N THR A 67 -11.20 -4.26 15.33
CA THR A 67 -11.66 -3.61 14.10
C THR A 67 -10.50 -3.37 13.16
N LEU A 68 -10.70 -3.61 11.86
CA LEU A 68 -9.94 -2.98 10.79
C LEU A 68 -10.76 -1.83 10.24
N LEU A 69 -10.35 -0.60 10.55
CA LEU A 69 -11.01 0.62 10.11
C LEU A 69 -10.23 1.26 8.97
N ILE A 70 -10.94 1.60 7.89
CA ILE A 70 -10.38 2.38 6.78
C ILE A 70 -11.29 3.56 6.53
N ASP A 71 -10.70 4.75 6.52
CA ASP A 71 -11.39 6.02 6.19
C ASP A 71 -10.41 6.99 5.52
N PHE A 72 -10.92 7.93 4.76
CA PHE A 72 -10.12 8.96 4.11
C PHE A 72 -10.90 10.25 3.88
N GLY A 73 -10.17 11.30 3.55
CA GLY A 73 -10.69 12.62 3.25
C GLY A 73 -10.07 13.68 4.16
N SER A 74 -10.13 14.95 3.76
CA SER A 74 -9.45 16.06 4.43
C SER A 74 -9.79 16.21 5.91
N LYS A 75 -11.07 16.01 6.30
CA LYS A 75 -11.50 16.05 7.70
C LYS A 75 -10.93 14.90 8.52
N THR A 76 -10.90 13.69 7.95
CA THR A 76 -10.29 12.51 8.56
C THR A 76 -8.78 12.71 8.71
N ALA A 77 -8.12 13.16 7.66
CA ALA A 77 -6.69 13.44 7.65
C ALA A 77 -6.28 14.44 8.73
N SER A 78 -6.94 15.59 8.80
CA SER A 78 -6.67 16.62 9.82
C SER A 78 -6.84 16.10 11.25
N ARG A 79 -7.84 15.25 11.48
CA ARG A 79 -8.14 14.68 12.80
C ARG A 79 -7.10 13.64 13.26
N HIS A 80 -6.47 12.94 12.33
CA HIS A 80 -5.54 11.86 12.60
C HIS A 80 -4.08 12.19 12.25
N GLY A 81 -3.75 13.46 12.02
CA GLY A 81 -2.38 13.91 11.77
C GLY A 81 -1.79 13.46 10.42
N VAL A 82 -2.65 13.10 9.47
CA VAL A 82 -2.20 12.74 8.11
C VAL A 82 -1.72 14.00 7.40
N LYS A 83 -0.56 13.93 6.77
CA LYS A 83 -0.01 15.04 5.98
C LYS A 83 -1.00 15.46 4.87
N PRO A 84 -1.24 16.76 4.67
CA PRO A 84 -2.23 17.23 3.70
C PRO A 84 -1.69 17.19 2.26
N CYS A 85 -1.39 15.99 1.77
CA CYS A 85 -0.98 15.78 0.38
C CYS A 85 -1.53 14.46 -0.16
N THR A 86 -1.76 14.41 -1.46
CA THR A 86 -2.26 13.22 -2.17
C THR A 86 -1.38 12.00 -1.90
N GLY A 87 -2.02 10.91 -1.53
CA GLY A 87 -1.35 9.64 -1.24
C GLY A 87 -0.78 9.52 0.18
N ALA A 88 -0.94 10.54 1.04
CA ALA A 88 -0.52 10.46 2.44
C ALA A 88 -1.49 9.61 3.27
N TYR A 89 -0.96 8.89 4.26
CA TYR A 89 -1.75 8.09 5.18
C TYR A 89 -1.06 7.92 6.54
N VAL A 90 -1.88 7.60 7.54
CA VAL A 90 -1.47 7.08 8.84
C VAL A 90 -2.03 5.68 9.00
N LEU A 91 -1.22 4.76 9.52
CA LEU A 91 -1.62 3.41 9.89
C LEU A 91 -1.27 3.19 11.36
N ASP A 92 -2.26 2.80 12.16
CA ASP A 92 -2.12 2.48 13.57
C ASP A 92 -2.49 1.04 13.84
N ILE A 93 -1.64 0.31 14.56
CA ILE A 93 -1.92 -1.01 15.13
C ILE A 93 -1.91 -0.88 16.64
N THR A 94 -3.06 -1.15 17.26
CA THR A 94 -3.27 -0.97 18.69
C THR A 94 -4.05 -2.14 19.28
N ARG A 95 -4.28 -2.14 20.58
CA ARG A 95 -5.16 -3.11 21.25
C ARG A 95 -6.58 -3.18 20.65
N LYS A 96 -7.07 -2.10 20.07
CA LYS A 96 -8.43 -2.02 19.48
C LYS A 96 -8.50 -2.61 18.08
N GLY A 97 -7.38 -2.84 17.44
CA GLY A 97 -7.28 -3.32 16.06
C GLY A 97 -6.36 -2.44 15.21
N ILE A 98 -6.68 -2.36 13.95
CA ILE A 98 -5.93 -1.65 12.92
C ILE A 98 -6.77 -0.49 12.39
N ALA A 99 -6.17 0.68 12.24
CA ALA A 99 -6.82 1.83 11.63
C ALA A 99 -5.92 2.41 10.51
N ILE A 100 -6.52 2.67 9.35
CA ILE A 100 -5.87 3.34 8.22
C ILE A 100 -6.66 4.60 7.91
N HIS A 101 -5.98 5.74 7.96
CA HIS A 101 -6.54 7.05 7.66
C HIS A 101 -5.78 7.67 6.49
N GLY A 102 -6.43 7.83 5.34
CA GLY A 102 -5.84 8.47 4.17
C GLY A 102 -6.19 9.96 4.08
N TYR A 103 -5.30 10.76 3.49
CA TYR A 103 -5.67 12.10 3.05
C TYR A 103 -6.73 12.03 1.95
N ASP A 104 -6.57 11.07 1.05
CA ASP A 104 -7.47 10.72 -0.04
C ASP A 104 -7.56 9.20 -0.20
N GLU A 105 -8.30 8.75 -1.21
CA GLU A 105 -8.43 7.32 -1.53
C GLU A 105 -7.08 6.67 -1.82
N LYS A 106 -6.19 7.36 -2.55
CA LYS A 106 -4.84 6.85 -2.86
C LYS A 106 -4.02 6.63 -1.58
N GLY A 107 -4.11 7.56 -0.63
CA GLY A 107 -3.46 7.41 0.68
C GLY A 107 -3.97 6.20 1.44
N ALA A 108 -5.29 5.99 1.49
CA ALA A 108 -5.88 4.80 2.11
C ALA A 108 -5.43 3.50 1.41
N PHE A 109 -5.39 3.49 0.08
CA PHE A 109 -4.86 2.36 -0.70
C PHE A 109 -3.40 2.06 -0.35
N TYR A 110 -2.54 3.08 -0.26
CA TYR A 110 -1.13 2.88 0.11
C TYR A 110 -0.97 2.38 1.55
N GLY A 111 -1.83 2.81 2.46
CA GLY A 111 -1.90 2.26 3.81
C GLY A 111 -2.26 0.78 3.82
N ILE A 112 -3.20 0.35 2.98
CA ILE A 112 -3.55 -1.08 2.81
C ILE A 112 -2.35 -1.87 2.27
N GLN A 113 -1.61 -1.33 1.28
CA GLN A 113 -0.41 -2.01 0.76
C GLN A 113 0.68 -2.16 1.84
N THR A 114 0.85 -1.16 2.69
CA THR A 114 1.74 -1.26 3.86
C THR A 114 1.25 -2.33 4.83
N LEU A 115 -0.04 -2.40 5.12
CA LEU A 115 -0.61 -3.46 5.97
C LEU A 115 -0.36 -4.86 5.38
N LYS A 116 -0.53 -5.03 4.06
CA LYS A 116 -0.21 -6.30 3.37
C LYS A 116 1.23 -6.74 3.65
N GLN A 117 2.19 -5.82 3.51
CA GLN A 117 3.61 -6.11 3.78
C GLN A 117 3.88 -6.42 5.27
N ILE A 118 3.22 -5.72 6.20
CA ILE A 118 3.31 -6.00 7.63
C ILE A 118 2.80 -7.42 7.95
N LEU A 119 1.74 -7.86 7.30
CA LEU A 119 1.17 -9.19 7.49
C LEU A 119 2.01 -10.33 6.89
N GLU A 120 3.04 -10.02 6.12
CA GLU A 120 4.03 -10.98 5.63
C GLU A 120 5.22 -11.15 6.59
N SER A 121 5.22 -10.47 7.73
CA SER A 121 6.29 -10.53 8.73
C SER A 121 6.26 -11.82 9.57
N ASP A 122 7.37 -12.10 10.25
CA ASP A 122 7.45 -13.19 11.23
C ASP A 122 6.47 -12.98 12.39
N TYR A 123 6.16 -11.74 12.75
CA TYR A 123 5.13 -11.45 13.75
C TYR A 123 3.77 -12.02 13.35
N ALA A 124 3.35 -11.76 12.11
CA ALA A 124 2.07 -12.24 11.59
C ALA A 124 2.04 -13.77 11.49
N SER A 125 3.16 -14.39 11.07
CA SER A 125 3.32 -15.86 11.05
C SER A 125 3.17 -16.47 12.44
N ASN A 126 3.54 -15.73 13.49
CA ASN A 126 3.34 -16.08 14.89
C ASN A 126 1.97 -15.65 15.45
N GLY A 127 1.03 -15.26 14.60
CA GLY A 127 -0.36 -14.94 14.96
C GLY A 127 -0.57 -13.61 15.68
N LYS A 128 0.38 -12.67 15.61
CA LYS A 128 0.29 -11.38 16.29
C LYS A 128 1.01 -10.28 15.52
N LEU A 129 0.67 -9.01 15.79
CA LEU A 129 1.38 -7.85 15.27
C LEU A 129 1.83 -6.96 16.44
N PRO A 130 3.03 -6.36 16.41
CA PRO A 130 3.41 -5.36 17.40
C PRO A 130 2.51 -4.13 17.29
N TYR A 131 2.34 -3.38 18.37
CA TYR A 131 1.70 -2.08 18.26
C TYR A 131 2.61 -1.16 17.46
N MET A 132 2.01 -0.44 16.52
CA MET A 132 2.76 0.36 15.55
C MET A 132 2.03 1.66 15.23
N HIS A 133 2.82 2.65 14.87
CA HIS A 133 2.34 3.85 14.20
C HIS A 133 3.20 4.08 12.95
N VAL A 134 2.55 4.26 11.82
CA VAL A 134 3.18 4.59 10.54
C VAL A 134 2.56 5.89 10.04
N ASN A 135 3.39 6.87 9.66
CA ASN A 135 2.94 8.08 8.97
C ASN A 135 3.78 8.24 7.72
N ASP A 136 3.14 8.23 6.57
CA ASP A 136 3.83 8.16 5.29
C ASP A 136 3.13 8.98 4.21
N TRP A 137 3.93 9.47 3.26
CA TRP A 137 3.48 10.28 2.13
C TRP A 137 4.45 10.16 0.97
N PRO A 138 4.00 10.38 -0.29
CA PRO A 138 4.90 10.33 -1.43
C PRO A 138 5.73 11.62 -1.56
N ASP A 139 7.04 11.49 -1.83
CA ASP A 139 7.91 12.62 -2.17
C ASP A 139 7.77 13.05 -3.63
N LEU A 140 7.42 12.10 -4.51
CA LEU A 140 7.27 12.33 -5.94
C LEU A 140 5.82 12.12 -6.38
N GLY A 141 5.29 13.02 -7.20
CA GLY A 141 3.95 12.93 -7.74
C GLY A 141 3.76 11.74 -8.69
N TYR A 142 4.78 11.41 -9.48
CA TYR A 142 4.78 10.28 -10.42
C TYR A 142 5.85 9.27 -10.03
N ARG A 143 5.46 8.02 -9.88
CA ARG A 143 6.32 6.89 -9.54
C ARG A 143 5.87 5.71 -10.38
N GLY A 144 6.75 5.18 -11.23
CA GLY A 144 6.29 4.13 -12.11
C GLY A 144 7.34 3.59 -13.04
N VAL A 145 6.87 2.95 -14.08
CA VAL A 145 7.66 2.18 -15.03
C VAL A 145 7.31 2.60 -16.45
N VAL A 146 8.33 2.55 -17.32
CA VAL A 146 8.17 2.66 -18.76
C VAL A 146 8.38 1.27 -19.36
N GLU A 147 7.38 0.73 -20.07
CA GLU A 147 7.60 -0.43 -20.92
C GLU A 147 8.47 -0.01 -22.11
N GLY A 148 9.61 -0.67 -22.26
CA GLY A 148 10.76 -0.20 -23.03
C GLY A 148 10.48 0.02 -24.51
N PHE A 149 11.42 0.75 -25.16
CA PHE A 149 11.33 1.16 -26.55
C PHE A 149 11.68 0.07 -27.56
N TYR A 150 12.42 -0.96 -27.15
CA TYR A 150 12.93 -1.99 -28.05
C TYR A 150 12.56 -3.38 -27.55
N GLY A 151 12.22 -4.25 -28.48
CA GLY A 151 11.86 -5.63 -28.24
C GLY A 151 10.36 -5.87 -28.32
N THR A 152 9.99 -7.14 -28.21
CA THR A 152 8.61 -7.56 -28.25
C THR A 152 7.82 -7.00 -27.05
N PRO A 153 6.68 -6.36 -27.27
CA PRO A 153 5.81 -5.91 -26.18
C PRO A 153 5.44 -7.05 -25.23
N TRP A 154 5.31 -6.76 -23.95
CA TRP A 154 4.86 -7.75 -22.97
C TRP A 154 3.46 -8.24 -23.27
N SER A 155 3.16 -9.48 -22.88
CA SER A 155 1.79 -9.99 -23.01
C SER A 155 0.85 -9.26 -22.04
N HIS A 156 -0.45 -9.34 -22.34
CA HIS A 156 -1.47 -8.73 -21.48
C HIS A 156 -1.43 -9.27 -20.04
N GLU A 157 -1.26 -10.59 -19.88
CA GLU A 157 -1.17 -11.25 -18.57
C GLU A 157 0.04 -10.75 -17.77
N VAL A 158 1.18 -10.58 -18.43
CA VAL A 158 2.39 -10.02 -17.81
C VAL A 158 2.13 -8.59 -17.33
N ARG A 159 1.49 -7.76 -18.16
CA ARG A 159 1.16 -6.38 -17.75
C ARG A 159 0.22 -6.34 -16.57
N LEU A 160 -0.82 -7.18 -16.53
CA LEU A 160 -1.74 -7.24 -15.39
C LEU A 160 -1.00 -7.62 -14.10
N SER A 161 -0.14 -8.65 -14.14
CA SER A 161 0.65 -9.04 -12.97
C SER A 161 1.62 -7.94 -12.50
N LEU A 162 2.18 -7.17 -13.44
CA LEU A 162 3.05 -6.04 -13.13
C LEU A 162 2.29 -4.85 -12.53
N ILE A 163 1.04 -4.61 -12.96
CA ILE A 163 0.19 -3.56 -12.38
C ILE A 163 -0.08 -3.85 -10.90
N ASP A 164 -0.39 -5.10 -10.55
CA ASP A 164 -0.53 -5.51 -9.14
C ASP A 164 0.76 -5.28 -8.36
N PHE A 165 1.89 -5.68 -8.94
CA PHE A 165 3.22 -5.44 -8.35
C PHE A 165 3.48 -3.95 -8.14
N TYR A 166 3.16 -3.10 -9.12
CA TYR A 166 3.33 -1.65 -9.01
C TYR A 166 2.46 -1.06 -7.90
N GLY A 167 1.20 -1.49 -7.81
CA GLY A 167 0.30 -1.10 -6.72
C GLY A 167 0.87 -1.44 -5.35
N ARG A 168 1.38 -2.66 -5.19
CA ARG A 168 2.02 -3.14 -3.95
C ARG A 168 3.16 -2.25 -3.47
N TYR A 169 3.96 -1.71 -4.39
CA TYR A 169 5.08 -0.81 -4.10
C TYR A 169 4.72 0.68 -4.26
N LYS A 170 3.42 1.01 -4.24
CA LYS A 170 2.90 2.38 -4.26
C LYS A 170 3.30 3.17 -5.50
N MET A 171 3.53 2.50 -6.62
CA MET A 171 3.69 3.12 -7.92
C MET A 171 2.32 3.54 -8.47
N ASN A 172 2.28 4.62 -9.26
CA ASN A 172 1.03 5.20 -9.75
C ASN A 172 1.09 5.63 -11.22
N CYS A 173 2.13 5.23 -11.93
CA CYS A 173 2.33 5.58 -13.33
C CYS A 173 2.90 4.39 -14.11
N TYR A 174 2.28 4.12 -15.24
CA TYR A 174 2.78 3.17 -16.22
C TYR A 174 2.73 3.83 -17.59
N LEU A 175 3.88 3.88 -18.25
CA LEU A 175 4.01 4.45 -19.58
C LEU A 175 4.22 3.30 -20.58
N TYR A 176 3.28 3.14 -21.48
CA TYR A 176 3.36 2.19 -22.57
C TYR A 176 3.94 2.85 -23.82
N GLY A 177 5.04 2.36 -24.30
CA GLY A 177 5.70 2.94 -25.45
C GLY A 177 6.65 2.00 -26.18
N PRO A 178 6.33 0.70 -26.40
CA PRO A 178 7.18 -0.18 -27.15
C PRO A 178 7.19 0.21 -28.63
N LYS A 179 8.37 0.35 -29.18
CA LYS A 179 8.59 0.76 -30.59
C LYS A 179 8.10 -0.29 -31.58
N ASP A 180 8.12 -1.55 -31.17
CA ASP A 180 7.74 -2.68 -32.03
C ASP A 180 6.23 -3.02 -31.93
N ASP A 181 5.44 -2.20 -31.21
CA ASP A 181 3.99 -2.32 -31.21
C ASP A 181 3.44 -1.94 -32.60
N PRO A 182 2.59 -2.78 -33.22
CA PRO A 182 2.07 -2.54 -34.57
C PRO A 182 1.35 -1.20 -34.72
N TYR A 183 0.72 -0.71 -33.65
CA TYR A 183 -0.01 0.57 -33.65
C TYR A 183 0.89 1.78 -33.41
N HIS A 184 2.13 1.57 -32.98
CA HIS A 184 3.15 2.60 -32.78
C HIS A 184 4.23 2.57 -33.86
N SER A 185 4.21 1.58 -34.74
CA SER A 185 5.17 1.45 -35.83
C SER A 185 4.80 2.36 -37.00
N SER A 186 5.79 2.94 -37.68
CA SER A 186 5.56 3.65 -38.93
C SER A 186 5.15 2.65 -40.03
N PRO A 187 4.12 2.95 -40.85
CA PRO A 187 3.37 4.21 -40.96
C PRO A 187 2.17 4.32 -39.98
N ASP A 188 1.86 3.27 -39.24
CA ASP A 188 0.58 3.11 -38.51
C ASP A 188 0.54 3.73 -37.12
N TRP A 189 1.64 4.29 -36.62
CA TRP A 189 1.78 4.84 -35.28
C TRP A 189 0.78 5.95 -34.91
N ARG A 190 0.02 6.47 -35.87
CA ARG A 190 -1.02 7.48 -35.65
C ARG A 190 -2.44 6.92 -35.65
N LEU A 191 -2.59 5.64 -35.90
CA LEU A 191 -3.88 5.01 -35.88
C LEU A 191 -4.32 4.75 -34.44
N PRO A 192 -5.57 5.01 -34.07
CA PRO A 192 -6.08 4.62 -32.76
C PRO A 192 -6.12 3.10 -32.65
N TYR A 193 -5.97 2.62 -31.41
CA TYR A 193 -6.22 1.21 -31.13
C TYR A 193 -7.66 0.84 -31.44
N PRO A 194 -7.93 -0.40 -31.93
CA PRO A 194 -9.28 -0.92 -32.03
C PRO A 194 -9.97 -0.93 -30.64
N GLU A 195 -11.31 -0.85 -30.66
CA GLU A 195 -12.10 -0.79 -29.40
C GLU A 195 -11.95 -2.05 -28.52
N ASP A 196 -11.52 -3.17 -29.09
CA ASP A 196 -11.30 -4.45 -28.42
C ASP A 196 -9.87 -4.61 -27.84
N LYS A 197 -9.04 -3.57 -27.92
CA LYS A 197 -7.66 -3.51 -27.42
C LYS A 197 -7.43 -2.29 -26.57
#